data_7a656ab16dcb562468c35a7cd345c8a5
#
_entry.id   7a656ab16dcb562468c35a7cd345c8a5
#
_cell.length_a   1.000
_cell.length_b   1.000
_cell.length_c   1.000
_cell.angle_alpha   90.00
_cell.angle_beta   90.00
_cell.angle_gamma   90.00
#
_symmetry.space_group_name_H-M   'P 1'
#
loop_
_entity.id
_entity.type
_entity.pdbx_description
1 polymer ?
#
loop_
_entity_poly.entity_id
_entity_poly.type
_entity_poly.pdbx_seq_one_letter_code
_entity_poly.pdbx_strand_id
1 'polypeptide(L)'
;MKKLYTTLFMAAAAIAASAQITLQKPETKLATDITSTAFTANWGAVKDADGYAVFVYDRKPVTADGEVAIADEDFSGITRGSLNEPLGGEEEFVDLSAYGYALSYGWGAYAFPNFIPSMVAGLIYSPYLDLRADDGKYKVVIDAYCSDGDEIRVESHGKNGREIKTQKAVVEGGATGIAEVTFDFDNGIKDLFFTVINNTAMDGKPDYFDRIQVKQNLKAGDVVNVMVGGNEAVGSVNEVTNDSVTSCRITSLAKYTSSKVVYYDLYASADDFSTPNGSMPYTFVVSPFTDLVKVDLTARTSEIYNPETDGIDKVKTDAAEKVKDDVWYNLAGQRVSRPTNGLYICNGRKVVVR
;
A
#
# COMPACT_ATOMS: atom_id res chain seq x y z
N MET A 1 52.16 -38.44 -48.14
CA MET A 1 51.91 -38.01 -46.77
C MET A 1 51.11 -36.72 -46.84
N LYS A 2 49.80 -36.80 -46.65
CA LYS A 2 48.89 -35.63 -46.67
C LYS A 2 48.70 -35.17 -45.22
N LYS A 3 49.16 -33.95 -44.92
CA LYS A 3 48.92 -33.33 -43.62
C LYS A 3 47.49 -32.77 -43.60
N LEU A 4 46.68 -33.34 -42.70
CA LEU A 4 45.33 -32.87 -42.42
C LEU A 4 45.43 -31.75 -41.39
N TYR A 5 45.13 -30.50 -41.74
CA TYR A 5 44.97 -29.39 -40.82
C TYR A 5 43.54 -29.37 -40.31
N THR A 6 43.34 -29.81 -39.08
CA THR A 6 42.07 -29.67 -38.38
C THR A 6 42.04 -28.23 -37.80
N THR A 7 41.27 -27.37 -38.47
CA THR A 7 40.99 -26.02 -37.96
C THR A 7 39.92 -26.12 -36.90
N LEU A 8 40.29 -26.01 -35.66
CA LEU A 8 39.35 -25.94 -34.52
C LEU A 8 38.73 -24.54 -34.51
N PHE A 9 37.48 -24.44 -35.00
CA PHE A 9 36.67 -23.25 -34.82
C PHE A 9 36.18 -23.23 -33.34
N MET A 10 36.87 -22.49 -32.49
CA MET A 10 36.30 -22.03 -31.22
C MET A 10 35.32 -20.91 -31.53
N ALA A 11 34.05 -21.24 -31.65
CA ALA A 11 33.01 -20.26 -31.52
C ALA A 11 32.99 -19.80 -30.03
N ALA A 12 33.68 -18.72 -29.74
CA ALA A 12 33.47 -17.99 -28.50
C ALA A 12 32.04 -17.38 -28.60
N ALA A 13 31.06 -18.08 -28.04
CA ALA A 13 29.79 -17.45 -27.69
C ALA A 13 30.13 -16.40 -26.64
N ALA A 14 30.28 -15.17 -27.07
CA ALA A 14 30.25 -14.03 -26.16
C ALA A 14 28.83 -14.00 -25.58
N ILE A 15 28.64 -14.64 -24.44
CA ILE A 15 27.52 -14.36 -23.57
C ILE A 15 27.76 -12.90 -23.16
N ALA A 16 27.11 -11.97 -23.84
CA ALA A 16 26.97 -10.62 -23.35
C ALA A 16 26.24 -10.78 -22.02
N ALA A 17 26.98 -10.74 -20.92
CA ALA A 17 26.37 -10.59 -19.61
C ALA A 17 25.66 -9.23 -19.68
N SER A 18 24.36 -9.24 -19.95
CA SER A 18 23.55 -8.04 -19.82
C SER A 18 23.70 -7.59 -18.35
N ALA A 19 24.12 -6.36 -18.14
CA ALA A 19 24.24 -5.84 -16.79
C ALA A 19 22.85 -5.84 -16.16
N GLN A 20 22.76 -6.27 -14.91
CA GLN A 20 21.52 -6.23 -14.14
C GLN A 20 20.94 -4.80 -14.16
N ILE A 21 19.67 -4.66 -14.46
CA ILE A 21 19.00 -3.37 -14.49
C ILE A 21 18.93 -2.81 -13.07
N THR A 22 19.35 -1.56 -12.90
CA THR A 22 19.23 -0.81 -11.66
C THR A 22 18.57 0.54 -11.98
N LEU A 23 17.32 0.69 -11.58
CA LEU A 23 16.57 1.90 -11.83
C LEU A 23 16.89 2.99 -10.80
N GLN A 24 17.15 4.19 -11.29
CA GLN A 24 17.33 5.36 -10.43
C GLN A 24 15.97 5.88 -9.95
N LYS A 25 15.98 6.56 -8.79
CA LYS A 25 14.80 7.28 -8.28
C LYS A 25 14.34 8.29 -9.33
N PRO A 26 13.04 8.32 -9.74
CA PRO A 26 12.54 9.36 -10.61
C PRO A 26 12.70 10.74 -9.98
N GLU A 27 13.03 11.76 -10.77
CA GLU A 27 13.01 13.14 -10.30
C GLU A 27 11.59 13.53 -9.88
N THR A 28 11.43 14.01 -8.65
CA THR A 28 10.16 14.48 -8.12
C THR A 28 9.78 15.78 -8.78
N LYS A 29 8.59 15.86 -9.41
CA LYS A 29 8.03 17.09 -9.97
C LYS A 29 6.69 17.41 -9.35
N LEU A 30 6.33 18.70 -9.36
CA LEU A 30 5.06 19.16 -8.82
C LEU A 30 3.90 18.81 -9.73
N ALA A 31 2.71 18.64 -9.14
CA ALA A 31 1.47 18.42 -9.88
C ALA A 31 1.09 19.68 -10.68
N THR A 32 0.45 19.46 -11.82
CA THR A 32 -0.14 20.49 -12.67
C THR A 32 -1.62 20.26 -12.91
N ASP A 33 -2.30 21.15 -13.60
CA ASP A 33 -3.71 21.04 -13.99
C ASP A 33 -4.64 20.69 -12.82
N ILE A 34 -4.36 21.27 -11.66
CA ILE A 34 -5.07 20.96 -10.41
C ILE A 34 -6.46 21.57 -10.44
N THR A 35 -7.46 20.71 -10.20
CA THR A 35 -8.88 21.08 -10.02
C THR A 35 -9.36 20.63 -8.65
N SER A 36 -10.63 20.84 -8.34
CA SER A 36 -11.22 20.37 -7.07
C SER A 36 -11.34 18.85 -6.94
N THR A 37 -11.16 18.09 -8.04
CA THR A 37 -11.39 16.64 -8.10
C THR A 37 -10.33 15.88 -8.90
N ALA A 38 -9.32 16.56 -9.42
CA ALA A 38 -8.34 15.94 -10.30
C ALA A 38 -7.03 16.75 -10.34
N PHE A 39 -5.93 16.10 -10.71
CA PHE A 39 -4.64 16.74 -10.98
C PHE A 39 -3.80 15.89 -11.95
N THR A 40 -2.73 16.46 -12.50
CA THR A 40 -1.74 15.72 -13.28
C THR A 40 -0.50 15.53 -12.42
N ALA A 41 -0.17 14.28 -12.07
CA ALA A 41 1.10 13.91 -11.47
C ALA A 41 2.21 13.97 -12.52
N ASN A 42 3.39 14.47 -12.16
CA ASN A 42 4.53 14.61 -13.06
C ASN A 42 5.82 14.08 -12.42
N TRP A 43 6.77 13.64 -13.26
CA TRP A 43 8.09 13.14 -12.84
C TRP A 43 9.15 13.30 -13.91
N GLY A 44 10.41 13.02 -13.59
CA GLY A 44 11.49 12.90 -14.56
C GLY A 44 11.58 11.48 -15.12
N ALA A 45 11.88 11.35 -16.41
CA ALA A 45 12.10 10.05 -17.03
C ALA A 45 13.29 9.32 -16.38
N VAL A 46 13.17 8.00 -16.27
CA VAL A 46 14.19 7.13 -15.73
C VAL A 46 14.73 6.26 -16.87
N LYS A 47 16.05 6.27 -17.02
CA LYS A 47 16.70 5.42 -18.02
C LYS A 47 16.45 3.94 -17.73
N ASP A 48 16.21 3.16 -18.75
CA ASP A 48 15.95 1.72 -18.70
C ASP A 48 14.65 1.32 -17.95
N ALA A 49 13.75 2.28 -17.68
CA ALA A 49 12.42 1.96 -17.17
C ALA A 49 11.50 1.53 -18.32
N ASP A 50 10.62 0.57 -18.08
CA ASP A 50 9.54 0.18 -18.98
C ASP A 50 8.24 0.96 -18.67
N GLY A 51 8.10 1.43 -17.44
CA GLY A 51 6.93 2.16 -17.00
C GLY A 51 7.03 2.71 -15.58
N TYR A 52 5.90 3.19 -15.07
CA TYR A 52 5.80 3.83 -13.75
C TYR A 52 4.50 3.42 -13.06
N ALA A 53 4.52 3.40 -11.74
CA ALA A 53 3.34 3.21 -10.91
C ALA A 53 3.15 4.43 -9.99
N VAL A 54 2.01 5.10 -10.09
CA VAL A 54 1.68 6.31 -9.34
C VAL A 54 0.65 6.00 -8.27
N PHE A 55 1.00 6.28 -7.02
CA PHE A 55 0.19 6.05 -5.84
C PHE A 55 -0.36 7.38 -5.34
N VAL A 56 -1.64 7.42 -5.02
CA VAL A 56 -2.30 8.62 -4.49
C VAL A 56 -2.90 8.29 -3.13
N TYR A 57 -2.66 9.16 -2.15
CA TYR A 57 -3.04 8.94 -0.77
C TYR A 57 -3.92 10.05 -0.20
N ASP A 58 -4.88 9.65 0.61
CA ASP A 58 -5.45 10.46 1.67
C ASP A 58 -4.69 10.11 2.96
N ARG A 59 -4.09 11.11 3.61
CA ARG A 59 -3.29 10.90 4.82
C ARG A 59 -4.10 11.27 6.05
N LYS A 60 -4.34 10.28 6.91
CA LYS A 60 -5.17 10.43 8.10
C LYS A 60 -4.31 10.34 9.36
N PRO A 61 -4.29 11.36 10.22
CA PRO A 61 -3.57 11.28 11.49
C PRO A 61 -4.28 10.31 12.44
N VAL A 62 -3.50 9.51 13.15
CA VAL A 62 -3.97 8.67 14.24
C VAL A 62 -4.10 9.55 15.50
N THR A 63 -5.29 9.57 16.09
CA THR A 63 -5.59 10.47 17.23
C THR A 63 -5.37 9.84 18.59
N ALA A 64 -5.27 8.51 18.67
CA ALA A 64 -5.06 7.78 19.92
C ALA A 64 -4.23 6.51 19.65
N ASP A 65 -3.48 6.06 20.66
CA ASP A 65 -2.78 4.78 20.62
C ASP A 65 -3.78 3.62 20.52
N GLY A 66 -3.46 2.61 19.74
CA GLY A 66 -4.25 1.38 19.68
C GLY A 66 -4.30 0.72 18.31
N GLU A 67 -5.15 -0.29 18.19
CA GLU A 67 -5.40 -0.99 16.94
C GLU A 67 -6.27 -0.14 16.02
N VAL A 68 -5.79 0.09 14.82
CA VAL A 68 -6.44 0.93 13.79
C VAL A 68 -6.64 0.11 12.53
N ALA A 69 -7.84 0.16 11.96
CA ALA A 69 -8.10 -0.42 10.64
C ALA A 69 -7.46 0.46 9.55
N ILE A 70 -6.50 -0.12 8.84
CA ILE A 70 -5.82 0.50 7.69
C ILE A 70 -6.67 0.34 6.43
N ALA A 71 -7.32 -0.81 6.28
CA ALA A 71 -8.30 -1.09 5.25
C ALA A 71 -9.46 -1.86 5.86
N ASP A 72 -10.66 -1.67 5.28
CA ASP A 72 -11.90 -2.29 5.73
C ASP A 72 -12.84 -2.44 4.53
N GLU A 73 -13.19 -3.66 4.19
CA GLU A 73 -14.18 -3.98 3.16
C GLU A 73 -15.27 -4.84 3.78
N ASP A 74 -16.48 -4.31 3.80
CA ASP A 74 -17.66 -4.94 4.37
C ASP A 74 -18.64 -5.46 3.30
N PHE A 75 -18.24 -5.40 2.03
CA PHE A 75 -19.01 -5.82 0.87
C PHE A 75 -20.42 -5.20 0.78
N SER A 76 -20.71 -4.15 1.52
CA SER A 76 -22.01 -3.49 1.55
C SER A 76 -22.43 -2.89 0.20
N GLY A 77 -21.47 -2.71 -0.72
CA GLY A 77 -21.71 -2.33 -2.11
C GLY A 77 -22.37 -3.45 -2.95
N ILE A 78 -22.42 -4.69 -2.46
CA ILE A 78 -23.05 -5.82 -3.13
C ILE A 78 -24.51 -5.89 -2.69
N THR A 79 -25.42 -5.65 -3.63
CA THR A 79 -26.85 -5.52 -3.34
C THR A 79 -27.72 -6.57 -4.04
N ARG A 80 -27.09 -7.51 -4.77
CA ARG A 80 -27.79 -8.53 -5.58
C ARG A 80 -27.31 -9.93 -5.21
N GLY A 81 -28.17 -10.92 -5.44
CA GLY A 81 -27.96 -12.31 -5.08
C GLY A 81 -28.66 -12.68 -3.78
N SER A 82 -28.58 -13.94 -3.39
CA SER A 82 -29.07 -14.47 -2.12
C SER A 82 -28.34 -15.78 -1.79
N LEU A 83 -28.43 -16.27 -0.55
CA LEU A 83 -27.89 -17.58 -0.17
C LEU A 83 -28.45 -18.74 -0.99
N ASN A 84 -29.73 -18.64 -1.41
CA ASN A 84 -30.38 -19.67 -2.21
C ASN A 84 -30.13 -19.52 -3.72
N GLU A 85 -29.82 -18.31 -4.15
CA GLU A 85 -29.53 -17.96 -5.53
C GLU A 85 -28.32 -17.02 -5.58
N PRO A 86 -27.11 -17.51 -5.26
CA PRO A 86 -25.92 -16.71 -5.38
C PRO A 86 -25.68 -16.39 -6.85
N LEU A 87 -25.22 -15.19 -7.14
CA LEU A 87 -24.81 -14.85 -8.49
C LEU A 87 -23.49 -15.54 -8.75
N GLY A 88 -23.47 -16.43 -9.73
CA GLY A 88 -22.27 -17.16 -10.14
C GLY A 88 -21.22 -16.22 -10.70
N GLY A 89 -19.95 -16.49 -10.38
CA GLY A 89 -18.82 -15.75 -10.89
C GLY A 89 -18.36 -16.19 -12.28
N GLU A 90 -17.55 -15.37 -12.88
CA GLU A 90 -16.89 -15.61 -14.13
C GLU A 90 -15.42 -16.04 -13.88
N GLU A 91 -14.80 -16.73 -14.82
CA GLU A 91 -13.44 -17.25 -14.69
C GLU A 91 -12.37 -16.16 -14.75
N GLU A 92 -12.74 -14.94 -15.12
CA GLU A 92 -11.83 -13.81 -15.29
C GLU A 92 -12.09 -12.71 -14.26
N PHE A 93 -11.16 -11.78 -14.16
CA PHE A 93 -11.33 -10.56 -13.39
C PHE A 93 -12.58 -9.83 -13.88
N VAL A 94 -13.54 -9.62 -12.99
CA VAL A 94 -14.81 -9.00 -13.32
C VAL A 94 -14.76 -7.53 -12.90
N ASP A 95 -15.10 -6.64 -13.83
CA ASP A 95 -15.50 -5.29 -13.46
C ASP A 95 -16.90 -5.38 -12.79
N LEU A 96 -16.87 -5.48 -11.47
CA LEU A 96 -18.10 -5.61 -10.68
C LEU A 96 -19.05 -4.44 -10.85
N SER A 97 -18.55 -3.28 -11.26
CA SER A 97 -19.37 -2.09 -11.50
C SER A 97 -20.35 -2.29 -12.66
N ALA A 98 -19.99 -3.08 -13.65
CA ALA A 98 -20.85 -3.43 -14.78
C ALA A 98 -22.09 -4.24 -14.35
N TYR A 99 -22.00 -4.96 -13.23
CA TYR A 99 -23.11 -5.72 -12.65
C TYR A 99 -23.85 -4.97 -11.52
N GLY A 100 -23.49 -3.71 -11.27
CA GLY A 100 -24.07 -2.91 -10.20
C GLY A 100 -23.54 -3.26 -8.81
N TYR A 101 -22.37 -3.90 -8.74
CA TYR A 101 -21.64 -4.14 -7.49
C TYR A 101 -20.54 -3.11 -7.32
N ALA A 102 -20.33 -2.66 -6.10
CA ALA A 102 -19.25 -1.77 -5.77
C ALA A 102 -18.52 -2.29 -4.53
N LEU A 103 -17.25 -2.63 -4.69
CA LEU A 103 -16.33 -2.80 -3.58
C LEU A 103 -15.70 -1.45 -3.23
N SER A 104 -15.13 -1.33 -2.05
CA SER A 104 -14.32 -0.18 -1.67
C SER A 104 -13.14 -0.02 -2.61
N TYR A 105 -12.61 1.22 -2.68
CA TYR A 105 -11.56 1.55 -3.64
C TYR A 105 -10.36 0.58 -3.59
N GLY A 106 -10.02 0.03 -4.75
CA GLY A 106 -8.88 -0.86 -4.94
C GLY A 106 -9.09 -2.31 -4.57
N TRP A 107 -10.20 -2.65 -3.93
CA TRP A 107 -10.58 -4.04 -3.74
C TRP A 107 -11.11 -4.65 -5.02
N GLY A 108 -10.83 -5.92 -5.24
CA GLY A 108 -11.29 -6.65 -6.40
C GLY A 108 -11.53 -8.12 -6.08
N ALA A 109 -12.36 -8.76 -6.89
CA ALA A 109 -12.59 -10.19 -6.87
C ALA A 109 -12.15 -10.81 -8.20
N TYR A 110 -11.58 -12.01 -8.15
CA TYR A 110 -11.06 -12.71 -9.32
C TYR A 110 -11.29 -14.22 -9.17
N ALA A 111 -11.44 -14.90 -10.31
CA ALA A 111 -11.60 -16.36 -10.45
C ALA A 111 -12.78 -16.95 -9.66
N PHE A 112 -13.87 -17.23 -10.36
CA PHE A 112 -15.07 -17.90 -9.84
C PHE A 112 -15.69 -17.28 -8.58
N PRO A 113 -15.79 -15.95 -8.44
CA PRO A 113 -16.45 -15.39 -7.27
C PRO A 113 -17.96 -15.67 -7.33
N ASN A 114 -18.54 -15.99 -6.19
CA ASN A 114 -19.97 -16.00 -5.97
C ASN A 114 -20.37 -14.83 -5.08
N PHE A 115 -21.48 -14.19 -5.38
CA PHE A 115 -21.94 -13.01 -4.66
C PHE A 115 -23.32 -13.24 -4.05
N ILE A 116 -23.44 -12.87 -2.81
CA ILE A 116 -24.71 -12.66 -2.11
C ILE A 116 -24.65 -11.27 -1.47
N PRO A 117 -25.78 -10.66 -1.07
CA PRO A 117 -25.75 -9.35 -0.43
C PRO A 117 -24.77 -9.32 0.73
N SER A 118 -23.83 -8.38 0.70
CA SER A 118 -22.80 -8.17 1.72
C SER A 118 -21.81 -9.32 1.92
N MET A 119 -21.65 -10.20 0.93
CA MET A 119 -20.71 -11.33 1.00
C MET A 119 -20.12 -11.67 -0.36
N VAL A 120 -18.87 -12.11 -0.37
CA VAL A 120 -18.14 -12.53 -1.58
C VAL A 120 -17.39 -13.82 -1.32
N ALA A 121 -17.53 -14.79 -2.23
CA ALA A 121 -16.71 -16.01 -2.26
C ALA A 121 -15.68 -15.97 -3.39
N GLY A 122 -14.60 -16.72 -3.26
CA GLY A 122 -13.57 -16.88 -4.28
C GLY A 122 -12.26 -16.23 -3.89
N LEU A 123 -11.61 -15.57 -4.84
CA LEU A 123 -10.34 -14.89 -4.64
C LEU A 123 -10.55 -13.38 -4.58
N ILE A 124 -10.15 -12.77 -3.48
CA ILE A 124 -10.29 -11.33 -3.21
C ILE A 124 -8.89 -10.70 -3.20
N TYR A 125 -8.75 -9.54 -3.84
CA TYR A 125 -7.56 -8.72 -3.79
C TYR A 125 -7.79 -7.49 -2.92
N SER A 126 -6.84 -7.19 -2.03
CA SER A 126 -6.83 -5.90 -1.34
C SER A 126 -6.26 -4.80 -2.24
N PRO A 127 -6.51 -3.51 -1.94
CA PRO A 127 -5.69 -2.43 -2.47
C PRO A 127 -4.23 -2.57 -2.03
N TYR A 128 -3.32 -1.82 -2.66
CA TYR A 128 -1.98 -1.62 -2.11
C TYR A 128 -2.07 -0.82 -0.81
N LEU A 129 -1.35 -1.27 0.21
CA LEU A 129 -1.37 -0.72 1.56
C LEU A 129 0.04 -0.32 2.00
N ASP A 130 0.14 0.77 2.74
CA ASP A 130 1.37 1.13 3.45
C ASP A 130 1.33 0.53 4.87
N LEU A 131 2.01 -0.59 5.06
CA LEU A 131 2.03 -1.36 6.30
C LEU A 131 3.39 -1.31 7.01
N ARG A 132 4.19 -0.25 6.80
CA ARG A 132 5.51 -0.10 7.44
C ARG A 132 5.45 0.25 8.92
N ALA A 133 4.32 0.76 9.41
CA ALA A 133 4.14 1.07 10.83
C ALA A 133 4.21 -0.21 11.70
N ASP A 134 4.34 -0.06 13.00
CA ASP A 134 4.44 -1.16 13.99
C ASP A 134 5.52 -2.20 13.61
N ASP A 135 6.68 -1.73 13.10
CA ASP A 135 7.76 -2.59 12.61
C ASP A 135 7.33 -3.60 11.51
N GLY A 136 6.32 -3.23 10.71
CA GLY A 136 5.75 -4.06 9.66
C GLY A 136 4.81 -5.15 10.16
N LYS A 137 4.38 -5.10 11.42
CA LYS A 137 3.38 -6.02 11.95
C LYS A 137 1.98 -5.57 11.60
N TYR A 138 1.15 -6.51 11.18
CA TYR A 138 -0.26 -6.26 10.89
C TYR A 138 -1.08 -7.53 11.02
N LYS A 139 -2.39 -7.36 11.13
CA LYS A 139 -3.36 -8.46 11.13
C LYS A 139 -4.29 -8.33 9.93
N VAL A 140 -4.64 -9.46 9.35
CA VAL A 140 -5.79 -9.58 8.45
C VAL A 140 -6.87 -10.32 9.21
N VAL A 141 -8.01 -9.68 9.41
CA VAL A 141 -9.17 -10.24 10.14
C VAL A 141 -10.30 -10.44 9.15
N ILE A 142 -10.82 -11.64 9.09
CA ILE A 142 -11.84 -12.05 8.11
C ILE A 142 -13.05 -12.59 8.85
N ASP A 143 -14.21 -11.99 8.61
CA ASP A 143 -15.50 -12.55 9.00
C ASP A 143 -15.95 -13.49 7.88
N ALA A 144 -15.93 -14.81 8.14
CA ALA A 144 -16.18 -15.84 7.17
C ALA A 144 -17.44 -16.64 7.48
N TYR A 145 -18.25 -16.92 6.45
CA TYR A 145 -19.36 -17.85 6.47
C TYR A 145 -18.98 -19.07 5.65
N CYS A 146 -18.58 -20.14 6.31
CA CYS A 146 -18.08 -21.38 5.71
C CYS A 146 -18.34 -22.57 6.64
N SER A 147 -18.04 -23.78 6.19
CA SER A 147 -18.16 -24.97 7.00
C SER A 147 -17.00 -25.08 7.99
N ASP A 148 -17.25 -25.73 9.14
CA ASP A 148 -16.19 -26.10 10.08
C ASP A 148 -15.18 -27.02 9.38
N GLY A 149 -13.90 -26.66 9.48
CA GLY A 149 -12.82 -27.42 8.87
C GLY A 149 -12.37 -26.89 7.51
N ASP A 150 -13.07 -25.92 6.94
CA ASP A 150 -12.63 -25.25 5.71
C ASP A 150 -11.39 -24.39 5.96
N GLU A 151 -10.51 -24.29 4.97
CA GLU A 151 -9.25 -23.56 5.07
C GLU A 151 -9.34 -22.23 4.29
N ILE A 152 -9.03 -21.14 4.97
CA ILE A 152 -8.80 -19.84 4.35
C ILE A 152 -7.29 -19.62 4.24
N ARG A 153 -6.84 -19.13 3.09
CA ARG A 153 -5.46 -18.76 2.82
C ARG A 153 -5.35 -17.25 2.53
N VAL A 154 -4.39 -16.61 3.18
CA VAL A 154 -4.03 -15.22 2.91
C VAL A 154 -2.59 -15.18 2.42
N GLU A 155 -2.37 -14.58 1.27
CA GLU A 155 -1.05 -14.40 0.66
C GLU A 155 -0.73 -12.92 0.56
N SER A 156 0.35 -12.48 1.20
CA SER A 156 0.86 -11.12 1.07
C SER A 156 1.84 -11.03 -0.09
N HIS A 157 1.71 -9.97 -0.90
CA HIS A 157 2.50 -9.75 -2.09
C HIS A 157 3.18 -8.39 -2.04
N GLY A 158 4.46 -8.33 -2.40
CA GLY A 158 5.16 -7.07 -2.59
C GLY A 158 4.90 -6.45 -3.95
N LYS A 159 5.48 -5.30 -4.17
CA LYS A 159 5.35 -4.49 -5.40
C LYS A 159 5.69 -5.19 -6.72
N ASN A 160 6.38 -6.30 -6.66
CA ASN A 160 6.68 -7.14 -7.84
C ASN A 160 5.65 -8.25 -8.07
N GLY A 161 4.51 -8.23 -7.36
CA GLY A 161 3.47 -9.24 -7.47
C GLY A 161 3.87 -10.63 -6.96
N ARG A 162 5.01 -10.77 -6.28
CA ARG A 162 5.46 -12.05 -5.74
C ARG A 162 4.90 -12.28 -4.36
N GLU A 163 4.60 -13.52 -4.09
CA GLU A 163 4.28 -13.95 -2.74
C GLU A 163 5.46 -13.66 -1.81
N ILE A 164 5.20 -12.88 -0.76
CA ILE A 164 6.18 -12.60 0.30
C ILE A 164 5.96 -13.56 1.46
N LYS A 165 4.69 -13.78 1.85
CA LYS A 165 4.33 -14.63 2.97
C LYS A 165 2.91 -15.19 2.79
N THR A 166 2.74 -16.48 3.08
CA THR A 166 1.44 -17.16 3.10
C THR A 166 1.08 -17.54 4.52
N GLN A 167 -0.16 -17.28 4.92
CA GLN A 167 -0.78 -17.77 6.12
C GLN A 167 -2.03 -18.58 5.77
N LYS A 168 -2.32 -19.59 6.58
CA LYS A 168 -3.50 -20.44 6.45
C LYS A 168 -4.15 -20.63 7.80
N ALA A 169 -5.46 -20.64 7.83
CA ALA A 169 -6.23 -20.94 9.02
C ALA A 169 -7.42 -21.84 8.68
N VAL A 170 -7.71 -22.76 9.57
CA VAL A 170 -8.91 -23.57 9.51
C VAL A 170 -10.02 -22.84 10.26
N VAL A 171 -11.19 -22.79 9.65
CA VAL A 171 -12.36 -22.12 10.26
C VAL A 171 -12.96 -23.00 11.34
N GLU A 172 -13.21 -22.40 12.49
CA GLU A 172 -13.93 -23.02 13.60
C GLU A 172 -15.20 -22.22 13.90
N GLY A 173 -16.32 -22.88 14.10
CA GLY A 173 -17.61 -22.23 14.41
C GLY A 173 -18.39 -21.71 13.19
N GLY A 174 -17.89 -21.87 11.98
CA GLY A 174 -18.56 -21.43 10.75
C GLY A 174 -19.89 -22.14 10.49
N ALA A 175 -20.06 -23.37 10.93
CA ALA A 175 -21.31 -24.12 10.80
C ALA A 175 -22.49 -23.49 11.56
N THR A 176 -22.24 -22.62 12.51
CA THR A 176 -23.26 -21.92 13.32
C THR A 176 -23.51 -20.49 12.90
N GLY A 177 -22.74 -19.96 11.93
CA GLY A 177 -22.87 -18.60 11.47
C GLY A 177 -21.55 -18.05 10.92
N ILE A 178 -21.33 -16.74 11.08
CA ILE A 178 -20.09 -16.08 10.70
C ILE A 178 -19.04 -16.34 11.80
N ALA A 179 -17.87 -16.79 11.38
CA ALA A 179 -16.69 -16.97 12.23
C ALA A 179 -15.64 -15.92 11.91
N GLU A 180 -15.03 -15.33 12.96
CA GLU A 180 -13.88 -14.45 12.81
C GLU A 180 -12.59 -15.28 12.73
N VAL A 181 -11.79 -15.04 11.69
CA VAL A 181 -10.50 -15.68 11.49
C VAL A 181 -9.42 -14.60 11.40
N THR A 182 -8.36 -14.70 12.20
CA THR A 182 -7.27 -13.74 12.26
C THR A 182 -5.95 -14.33 11.77
N PHE A 183 -5.23 -13.56 10.95
CA PHE A 183 -3.92 -13.89 10.42
C PHE A 183 -2.92 -12.83 10.86
N ASP A 184 -1.84 -13.24 11.52
CA ASP A 184 -0.78 -12.34 11.98
C ASP A 184 0.39 -12.32 11.00
N PHE A 185 0.83 -11.13 10.60
CA PHE A 185 1.94 -10.90 9.69
C PHE A 185 2.96 -9.93 10.31
N ASP A 186 4.23 -10.01 9.82
CA ASP A 186 5.36 -9.19 10.26
C ASP A 186 6.23 -8.70 9.08
N ASN A 187 5.68 -8.70 7.87
CA ASN A 187 6.38 -8.37 6.64
C ASN A 187 5.81 -7.15 5.91
N GLY A 188 5.18 -6.24 6.66
CA GLY A 188 4.56 -5.03 6.12
C GLY A 188 5.58 -4.09 5.47
N ILE A 189 5.30 -3.68 4.25
CA ILE A 189 6.06 -2.71 3.45
C ILE A 189 5.12 -1.64 2.90
N LYS A 190 5.68 -0.63 2.24
CA LYS A 190 4.91 0.52 1.75
C LYS A 190 3.85 0.18 0.71
N ASP A 191 4.10 -0.81 -0.12
CA ASP A 191 3.32 -1.15 -1.30
C ASP A 191 2.97 -2.65 -1.32
N LEU A 192 2.43 -3.11 -0.21
CA LEU A 192 1.97 -4.47 -0.05
C LEU A 192 0.49 -4.57 -0.39
N PHE A 193 0.11 -5.58 -1.15
CA PHE A 193 -1.27 -6.04 -1.24
C PHE A 193 -1.37 -7.49 -0.79
N PHE A 194 -2.55 -7.98 -0.52
CA PHE A 194 -2.77 -9.38 -0.22
C PHE A 194 -3.94 -9.95 -1.02
N THR A 195 -3.92 -11.26 -1.15
CA THR A 195 -5.03 -12.02 -1.68
C THR A 195 -5.62 -12.88 -0.57
N VAL A 196 -6.93 -12.91 -0.50
CA VAL A 196 -7.68 -13.86 0.32
C VAL A 196 -8.24 -14.93 -0.59
N ILE A 197 -7.96 -16.18 -0.29
CA ILE A 197 -8.31 -17.31 -1.13
C ILE A 197 -9.11 -18.29 -0.27
N ASN A 198 -10.29 -18.58 -0.73
CA ASN A 198 -11.05 -19.72 -0.27
C ASN A 198 -10.35 -20.99 -0.78
N ASN A 199 -9.77 -21.76 0.11
CA ASN A 199 -9.11 -23.03 -0.20
C ASN A 199 -9.98 -24.21 0.23
N THR A 200 -11.29 -24.12 -0.01
CA THR A 200 -12.29 -25.11 0.43
C THR A 200 -11.90 -26.51 0.05
N ALA A 201 -12.03 -27.41 0.97
CA ALA A 201 -12.14 -28.82 0.66
C ALA A 201 -13.28 -29.00 -0.36
N MET A 202 -13.11 -29.88 -1.33
CA MET A 202 -14.03 -30.12 -2.46
C MET A 202 -15.40 -30.65 -2.00
N ASP A 203 -16.03 -30.01 -1.00
CA ASP A 203 -17.38 -30.35 -0.55
C ASP A 203 -18.46 -29.76 -1.48
N GLY A 204 -18.02 -28.91 -2.44
CA GLY A 204 -18.90 -28.30 -3.43
C GLY A 204 -19.70 -27.11 -2.91
N LYS A 205 -19.39 -26.63 -1.69
CA LYS A 205 -20.02 -25.44 -1.13
C LYS A 205 -19.03 -24.27 -1.17
N PRO A 206 -19.44 -23.10 -1.64
CA PRO A 206 -18.59 -21.92 -1.58
C PRO A 206 -18.54 -21.38 -0.15
N ASP A 207 -17.35 -20.97 0.30
CA ASP A 207 -17.20 -20.11 1.46
C ASP A 207 -17.46 -18.66 1.07
N TYR A 208 -17.98 -17.87 2.00
CA TYR A 208 -18.27 -16.47 1.80
C TYR A 208 -17.51 -15.64 2.84
N PHE A 209 -17.01 -14.49 2.42
CA PHE A 209 -16.40 -13.48 3.28
C PHE A 209 -17.38 -12.33 3.46
N ASP A 210 -17.72 -12.02 4.71
CA ASP A 210 -18.65 -10.96 5.06
C ASP A 210 -17.93 -9.63 5.31
N ARG A 211 -16.69 -9.72 5.80
CA ARG A 211 -15.83 -8.56 6.04
C ARG A 211 -14.36 -8.94 6.01
N ILE A 212 -13.52 -8.07 5.49
CA ILE A 212 -12.07 -8.21 5.54
C ILE A 212 -11.48 -6.91 6.06
N GLN A 213 -10.73 -6.97 7.17
CA GLN A 213 -10.04 -5.83 7.77
C GLN A 213 -8.54 -6.05 7.82
N VAL A 214 -7.77 -4.99 7.58
CA VAL A 214 -6.33 -4.95 7.85
C VAL A 214 -6.09 -3.99 8.99
N LYS A 215 -5.44 -4.45 10.05
CA LYS A 215 -5.26 -3.70 11.28
C LYS A 215 -3.78 -3.63 11.68
N GLN A 216 -3.36 -2.48 12.20
CA GLN A 216 -2.05 -2.26 12.81
C GLN A 216 -2.18 -1.57 14.17
N ASN A 217 -1.22 -1.82 15.09
CA ASN A 217 -1.12 -1.04 16.32
C ASN A 217 -0.35 0.25 16.04
N LEU A 218 -1.04 1.38 16.13
CA LEU A 218 -0.49 2.69 15.83
C LEU A 218 -0.46 3.58 17.08
N LYS A 219 0.37 4.60 17.04
CA LYS A 219 0.50 5.61 18.08
C LYS A 219 -0.21 6.89 17.68
N ALA A 220 -0.68 7.62 18.68
CA ALA A 220 -1.20 8.97 18.46
C ALA A 220 -0.13 9.83 17.76
N GLY A 221 -0.50 10.41 16.62
CA GLY A 221 0.38 11.17 15.74
C GLY A 221 1.05 10.38 14.62
N ASP A 222 0.88 9.06 14.56
CA ASP A 222 1.19 8.31 13.34
C ASP A 222 0.22 8.73 12.23
N VAL A 223 0.57 8.41 10.99
CA VAL A 223 -0.24 8.75 9.82
C VAL A 223 -0.55 7.49 9.03
N VAL A 224 -1.83 7.24 8.80
CA VAL A 224 -2.29 6.20 7.89
C VAL A 224 -2.39 6.78 6.48
N ASN A 225 -1.71 6.14 5.53
CA ASN A 225 -1.83 6.44 4.11
C ASN A 225 -2.93 5.56 3.50
N VAL A 226 -4.08 6.16 3.21
CA VAL A 226 -5.20 5.48 2.56
C VAL A 226 -5.15 5.76 1.07
N MET A 227 -5.09 4.71 0.26
CA MET A 227 -5.07 4.85 -1.20
C MET A 227 -6.40 5.44 -1.69
N VAL A 228 -6.30 6.45 -2.56
CA VAL A 228 -7.45 7.12 -3.16
C VAL A 228 -7.10 7.58 -4.58
N GLY A 229 -8.07 7.58 -5.47
CA GLY A 229 -7.87 8.11 -6.82
C GLY A 229 -6.93 7.29 -7.71
N GLY A 230 -7.29 7.22 -8.98
CA GLY A 230 -6.55 6.51 -9.99
C GLY A 230 -7.40 5.55 -10.79
N ASN A 231 -6.79 4.58 -11.39
CA ASN A 231 -7.47 3.51 -12.10
C ASN A 231 -8.29 2.70 -11.07
N GLU A 232 -9.57 2.49 -11.33
CA GLU A 232 -10.49 1.72 -10.47
C GLU A 232 -10.19 0.20 -10.52
N ALA A 233 -9.21 -0.21 -11.33
CA ALA A 233 -8.75 -1.59 -11.41
C ALA A 233 -8.10 -2.05 -10.09
N VAL A 234 -8.01 -3.35 -9.93
CA VAL A 234 -7.37 -4.02 -8.80
C VAL A 234 -6.01 -3.40 -8.50
N GLY A 235 -5.76 -3.18 -7.21
CA GLY A 235 -4.50 -2.67 -6.73
C GLY A 235 -4.40 -1.15 -6.60
N SER A 236 -5.39 -0.37 -7.09
CA SER A 236 -5.45 1.10 -6.87
C SER A 236 -4.21 1.87 -7.30
N VAL A 237 -3.50 1.39 -8.32
CA VAL A 237 -2.28 2.01 -8.84
C VAL A 237 -2.54 2.53 -10.24
N ASN A 238 -2.08 3.74 -10.51
CA ASN A 238 -2.09 4.28 -11.86
C ASN A 238 -0.85 3.81 -12.59
N GLU A 239 -0.98 2.75 -13.37
CA GLU A 239 0.12 2.23 -14.18
C GLU A 239 0.30 3.03 -15.46
N VAL A 240 1.54 3.37 -15.74
CA VAL A 240 1.98 3.99 -16.99
C VAL A 240 2.99 3.04 -17.64
N THR A 241 2.56 2.33 -18.68
CA THR A 241 3.34 1.28 -19.36
C THR A 241 4.22 1.82 -20.51
N ASN A 242 4.58 3.09 -20.48
CA ASN A 242 5.42 3.71 -21.50
C ASN A 242 6.49 4.56 -20.82
N ASP A 243 7.75 4.20 -21.04
CA ASP A 243 8.94 4.86 -20.49
C ASP A 243 9.07 6.35 -20.85
N SER A 244 8.57 6.73 -22.01
CA SER A 244 8.60 8.11 -22.50
C SER A 244 7.50 8.99 -21.90
N VAL A 245 6.49 8.42 -21.24
CA VAL A 245 5.42 9.16 -20.58
C VAL A 245 5.87 9.53 -19.16
N THR A 246 5.91 10.82 -18.87
CA THR A 246 6.37 11.38 -17.58
C THR A 246 5.27 12.14 -16.85
N SER A 247 4.02 11.80 -17.12
CA SER A 247 2.86 12.35 -16.41
C SER A 247 1.69 11.39 -16.42
N CYS A 248 0.81 11.51 -15.43
CA CYS A 248 -0.42 10.73 -15.31
C CYS A 248 -1.54 11.65 -14.83
N ARG A 249 -2.69 11.60 -15.50
CA ARG A 249 -3.88 12.33 -15.07
C ARG A 249 -4.63 11.53 -14.01
N ILE A 250 -4.71 12.05 -12.80
CA ILE A 250 -5.47 11.48 -11.68
C ILE A 250 -6.86 12.11 -11.69
N THR A 251 -7.89 11.29 -11.73
CA THR A 251 -9.30 11.69 -11.77
C THR A 251 -10.11 11.01 -10.68
N SER A 252 -11.40 11.30 -10.62
CA SER A 252 -12.36 10.58 -9.74
C SER A 252 -12.06 10.65 -8.23
N LEU A 253 -11.19 11.57 -7.78
CA LEU A 253 -10.83 11.70 -6.37
C LEU A 253 -12.04 11.86 -5.45
N ALA A 254 -13.04 12.65 -5.88
CA ALA A 254 -14.23 12.90 -5.07
C ALA A 254 -15.10 11.65 -4.81
N LYS A 255 -14.90 10.57 -5.58
CA LYS A 255 -15.59 9.30 -5.39
C LYS A 255 -15.06 8.57 -4.14
N TYR A 256 -13.78 8.75 -3.81
CA TYR A 256 -13.08 7.95 -2.79
C TYR A 256 -12.62 8.75 -1.59
N THR A 257 -12.56 10.06 -1.68
CA THR A 257 -12.21 10.92 -0.54
C THR A 257 -12.94 12.25 -0.58
N SER A 258 -13.28 12.74 0.61
CA SER A 258 -13.76 14.12 0.82
C SER A 258 -12.61 15.10 1.12
N SER A 259 -11.38 14.60 1.29
CA SER A 259 -10.22 15.41 1.60
C SER A 259 -9.93 16.42 0.50
N LYS A 260 -9.55 17.62 0.92
CA LYS A 260 -9.13 18.69 0.00
C LYS A 260 -7.63 18.70 -0.25
N VAL A 261 -6.89 17.92 0.51
CA VAL A 261 -5.46 17.71 0.36
C VAL A 261 -5.22 16.23 0.16
N VAL A 262 -4.53 15.90 -0.94
CA VAL A 262 -4.09 14.53 -1.24
C VAL A 262 -2.59 14.54 -1.51
N TYR A 263 -2.01 13.37 -1.50
CA TYR A 263 -0.57 13.19 -1.70
C TYR A 263 -0.32 12.17 -2.78
N TYR A 264 0.80 12.29 -3.50
CA TYR A 264 1.23 11.23 -4.42
C TYR A 264 2.73 11.02 -4.38
N ASP A 265 3.14 9.83 -4.70
CA ASP A 265 4.49 9.46 -5.09
C ASP A 265 4.43 8.33 -6.12
N LEU A 266 5.58 7.95 -6.64
CA LEU A 266 5.66 6.94 -7.69
C LEU A 266 7.03 6.25 -7.69
N TYR A 267 7.08 5.09 -8.34
CA TYR A 267 8.33 4.45 -8.72
C TYR A 267 8.35 4.13 -10.24
N ALA A 268 9.55 3.95 -10.77
CA ALA A 268 9.77 3.38 -12.10
C ALA A 268 9.93 1.87 -12.01
N SER A 269 9.48 1.13 -13.02
CA SER A 269 9.59 -0.33 -13.10
C SER A 269 10.20 -0.78 -14.42
N ALA A 270 10.82 -1.96 -14.42
CA ALA A 270 11.33 -2.63 -15.61
C ALA A 270 11.36 -4.15 -15.42
N ASP A 271 11.30 -4.89 -16.53
CA ASP A 271 11.53 -6.32 -16.59
C ASP A 271 13.00 -6.61 -16.90
N ASP A 272 13.75 -7.10 -15.93
CA ASP A 272 15.15 -7.48 -16.13
C ASP A 272 15.28 -8.93 -16.60
N PHE A 273 15.42 -9.10 -17.89
CA PHE A 273 15.62 -10.41 -18.53
C PHE A 273 17.02 -11.01 -18.32
N SER A 274 17.96 -10.26 -17.74
CA SER A 274 19.28 -10.77 -17.40
C SER A 274 19.27 -11.68 -16.17
N THR A 275 18.25 -11.56 -15.34
CA THR A 275 18.10 -12.30 -14.09
C THR A 275 16.77 -13.05 -14.04
N PRO A 276 16.64 -14.22 -14.69
CA PRO A 276 15.43 -15.04 -14.60
C PRO A 276 15.15 -15.44 -13.14
N ASN A 277 13.87 -15.52 -12.78
CA ASN A 277 13.47 -15.86 -11.45
C ASN A 277 12.37 -16.92 -11.41
N GLY A 278 12.74 -18.09 -10.92
CA GLY A 278 11.85 -19.25 -10.91
C GLY A 278 11.42 -19.65 -12.34
N SER A 279 10.11 -19.74 -12.58
CA SER A 279 9.54 -20.02 -13.90
C SER A 279 9.42 -18.76 -14.78
N MET A 280 9.65 -17.57 -14.24
CA MET A 280 9.61 -16.31 -14.99
C MET A 280 10.94 -16.08 -15.72
N PRO A 281 10.91 -15.67 -16.99
CA PRO A 281 12.14 -15.40 -17.76
C PRO A 281 12.84 -14.11 -17.36
N TYR A 282 12.30 -13.32 -16.43
CA TYR A 282 12.79 -12.02 -15.98
C TYR A 282 12.60 -11.81 -14.47
N THR A 283 13.28 -10.84 -13.93
CA THR A 283 13.03 -10.27 -12.59
C THR A 283 12.38 -8.90 -12.75
N PHE A 284 11.28 -8.68 -12.08
CA PHE A 284 10.65 -7.35 -12.02
C PHE A 284 11.47 -6.45 -11.09
N VAL A 285 11.97 -5.34 -11.62
CA VAL A 285 12.82 -4.39 -10.91
C VAL A 285 12.06 -3.08 -10.71
N VAL A 286 12.19 -2.48 -9.55
CA VAL A 286 11.60 -1.18 -9.24
C VAL A 286 12.62 -0.22 -8.66
N SER A 287 12.46 1.06 -8.95
CA SER A 287 13.26 2.13 -8.37
C SER A 287 12.86 2.45 -6.92
N PRO A 288 13.64 3.23 -6.19
CA PRO A 288 13.12 3.96 -5.03
C PRO A 288 11.94 4.86 -5.42
N PHE A 289 11.03 5.11 -4.47
CA PHE A 289 9.94 6.07 -4.66
C PHE A 289 10.47 7.50 -4.80
N THR A 290 9.73 8.36 -5.52
CA THR A 290 9.92 9.82 -5.48
C THR A 290 9.73 10.36 -4.07
N ASP A 291 10.06 11.63 -3.85
CA ASP A 291 9.58 12.33 -2.68
C ASP A 291 8.05 12.47 -2.75
N LEU A 292 7.41 12.50 -1.60
CA LEU A 292 5.97 12.67 -1.53
C LEU A 292 5.59 14.09 -1.94
N VAL A 293 4.63 14.24 -2.84
CA VAL A 293 4.10 15.54 -3.26
C VAL A 293 2.72 15.73 -2.64
N LYS A 294 2.54 16.85 -1.97
CA LYS A 294 1.26 17.31 -1.45
C LYS A 294 0.54 18.13 -2.50
N VAL A 295 -0.73 17.89 -2.68
CA VAL A 295 -1.62 18.58 -3.63
C VAL A 295 -2.83 19.15 -2.89
N ASP A 296 -2.94 20.46 -2.84
CA ASP A 296 -4.13 21.16 -2.33
C ASP A 296 -5.10 21.41 -3.49
N LEU A 297 -6.21 20.67 -3.49
CA LEU A 297 -7.25 20.73 -4.52
C LEU A 297 -8.08 22.03 -4.42
N THR A 298 -8.11 22.67 -3.25
CA THR A 298 -8.84 23.94 -3.06
C THR A 298 -7.99 25.12 -3.50
N ALA A 299 -6.76 25.20 -3.01
CA ALA A 299 -5.81 26.26 -3.37
C ALA A 299 -5.26 26.06 -4.80
N ARG A 300 -5.41 24.87 -5.37
CA ARG A 300 -4.84 24.44 -6.68
C ARG A 300 -3.34 24.61 -6.74
N THR A 301 -2.67 24.20 -5.66
CA THR A 301 -1.22 24.24 -5.52
C THR A 301 -0.66 22.86 -5.20
N SER A 302 0.62 22.69 -5.46
CA SER A 302 1.36 21.49 -5.03
C SER A 302 2.74 21.86 -4.54
N GLU A 303 3.26 21.07 -3.62
CA GLU A 303 4.59 21.24 -3.04
C GLU A 303 5.19 19.87 -2.70
N ILE A 304 6.52 19.77 -2.64
CA ILE A 304 7.17 18.59 -2.09
C ILE A 304 6.88 18.57 -0.59
N TYR A 305 6.30 17.47 -0.12
CA TYR A 305 5.93 17.32 1.27
C TYR A 305 7.17 17.31 2.17
N ASN A 306 7.18 18.22 3.13
CA ASN A 306 8.19 18.25 4.18
C ASN A 306 7.51 18.10 5.54
N PRO A 307 7.72 16.98 6.25
CA PRO A 307 7.09 16.74 7.55
C PRO A 307 7.43 17.81 8.59
N GLU A 308 8.58 18.48 8.46
CA GLU A 308 8.98 19.54 9.41
C GLU A 308 8.21 20.85 9.22
N THR A 309 7.66 21.10 8.04
CA THR A 309 6.95 22.34 7.72
C THR A 309 5.44 22.17 7.58
N ASP A 310 4.98 20.93 7.36
CA ASP A 310 3.58 20.63 7.15
C ASP A 310 2.86 20.40 8.47
N GLY A 311 1.77 21.14 8.68
CA GLY A 311 1.09 21.32 9.97
C GLY A 311 0.50 20.07 10.65
N ILE A 312 0.64 18.87 10.08
CA ILE A 312 0.30 17.62 10.79
C ILE A 312 1.31 17.39 11.93
N ASP A 313 2.59 17.72 11.72
CA ASP A 313 3.59 17.70 12.79
C ASP A 313 3.53 18.96 13.69
N LYS A 314 2.98 20.07 13.21
CA LYS A 314 2.74 21.27 14.03
C LYS A 314 1.69 21.08 15.11
N VAL A 315 0.75 20.16 14.96
CA VAL A 315 -0.20 19.86 16.04
C VAL A 315 0.51 19.28 17.27
N LYS A 316 1.65 18.62 17.08
CA LYS A 316 2.52 18.22 18.21
C LYS A 316 3.28 19.39 18.81
N THR A 317 3.63 20.42 18.01
CA THR A 317 4.34 21.62 18.49
C THR A 317 3.39 22.69 19.04
N ASP A 318 2.25 22.92 18.41
CA ASP A 318 1.29 23.95 18.88
C ASP A 318 0.55 23.54 20.17
N ALA A 319 0.40 22.23 20.44
CA ALA A 319 -0.03 21.77 21.77
C ALA A 319 1.09 21.89 22.82
N ALA A 320 2.37 22.07 22.41
CA ALA A 320 3.51 22.29 23.28
C ALA A 320 3.92 23.77 23.40
N GLU A 321 3.50 24.63 22.48
CA GLU A 321 3.69 26.09 22.53
C GLU A 321 2.52 26.84 23.17
N LYS A 322 1.89 26.30 24.21
CA LYS A 322 1.50 27.19 25.30
C LYS A 322 2.81 27.65 25.92
N VAL A 323 3.09 28.96 25.79
CA VAL A 323 4.16 29.66 26.48
C VAL A 323 4.38 29.02 27.86
N LYS A 324 5.25 28.03 27.93
CA LYS A 324 5.84 27.62 29.18
C LYS A 324 6.87 28.70 29.45
N ASP A 325 6.61 29.55 30.42
CA ASP A 325 7.68 30.27 31.06
C ASP A 325 8.84 29.31 31.19
N ASP A 326 10.01 29.70 30.66
CA ASP A 326 11.22 28.86 30.69
C ASP A 326 11.48 28.43 32.13
N VAL A 327 11.15 27.19 32.44
CA VAL A 327 11.35 26.63 33.77
C VAL A 327 12.72 26.00 33.80
N TRP A 328 13.61 26.66 34.54
CA TRP A 328 14.99 26.24 34.68
C TRP A 328 15.17 25.42 35.96
N TYR A 329 15.96 24.36 35.87
CA TYR A 329 16.36 23.52 36.98
C TYR A 329 17.88 23.37 36.99
N ASN A 330 18.47 23.43 38.19
CA ASN A 330 19.87 23.06 38.36
C ASN A 330 20.04 21.51 38.28
N LEU A 331 21.27 21.04 38.31
CA LEU A 331 21.56 19.59 38.23
C LEU A 331 21.06 18.80 39.45
N ALA A 332 20.70 19.47 40.54
CA ALA A 332 20.09 18.85 41.71
C ALA A 332 18.55 18.79 41.61
N GLY A 333 17.97 19.22 40.47
CA GLY A 333 16.52 19.17 40.22
C GLY A 333 15.75 20.34 40.88
N GLN A 334 16.42 21.34 41.43
CA GLN A 334 15.79 22.51 42.06
C GLN A 334 15.47 23.53 40.96
N ARG A 335 14.28 24.16 41.07
CA ARG A 335 13.85 25.21 40.13
C ARG A 335 14.66 26.47 40.36
N VAL A 336 15.13 27.08 39.26
CA VAL A 336 15.94 28.31 39.26
C VAL A 336 15.18 29.39 38.50
N SER A 337 14.91 30.52 39.12
CA SER A 337 14.17 31.63 38.50
C SER A 337 15.03 32.52 37.58
N ARG A 338 16.35 32.53 37.79
CA ARG A 338 17.33 33.25 36.96
C ARG A 338 18.60 32.45 36.91
N PRO A 339 18.85 31.69 35.79
CA PRO A 339 20.08 30.93 35.65
C PRO A 339 21.27 31.89 35.50
N THR A 340 22.35 31.59 36.20
CA THR A 340 23.66 32.24 36.06
C THR A 340 24.59 31.30 35.29
N ASN A 341 25.85 31.68 35.06
CA ASN A 341 26.79 30.81 34.36
C ASN A 341 26.82 29.38 34.92
N GLY A 342 26.51 28.42 34.10
CA GLY A 342 26.46 27.01 34.51
C GLY A 342 25.63 26.11 33.60
N LEU A 343 25.52 24.84 33.99
CA LEU A 343 24.72 23.85 33.28
C LEU A 343 23.35 23.67 33.96
N TYR A 344 22.28 23.80 33.20
CA TYR A 344 20.90 23.72 33.65
C TYR A 344 20.08 22.78 32.81
N ILE A 345 18.90 22.41 33.25
CA ILE A 345 17.86 21.75 32.49
C ILE A 345 16.75 22.78 32.26
N CYS A 346 16.49 23.12 30.99
CA CYS A 346 15.39 23.97 30.58
C CYS A 346 14.49 23.20 29.62
N ASN A 347 13.21 23.09 29.95
CA ASN A 347 12.22 22.35 29.17
C ASN A 347 12.67 20.93 28.80
N GLY A 348 13.31 20.24 29.77
CA GLY A 348 13.79 18.85 29.59
C GLY A 348 15.14 18.71 28.83
N ARG A 349 15.76 19.82 28.40
CA ARG A 349 17.05 19.83 27.68
C ARG A 349 18.17 20.39 28.54
N LYS A 350 19.38 19.85 28.38
CA LYS A 350 20.59 20.40 29.00
C LYS A 350 21.02 21.68 28.26
N VAL A 351 21.13 22.80 28.99
CA VAL A 351 21.51 24.10 28.44
C VAL A 351 22.66 24.66 29.24
N VAL A 352 23.71 25.13 28.57
CA VAL A 352 24.82 25.87 29.20
C VAL A 352 24.54 27.35 29.10
N VAL A 353 24.40 28.01 30.24
CA VAL A 353 24.31 29.48 30.36
C VAL A 353 25.72 30.02 30.57
N ARG A 354 26.13 30.99 29.78
CA ARG A 354 27.47 31.66 29.84
C ARG A 354 27.29 33.13 30.27
#